data_ec142e5d6a0d32dd33891c7161f55467
#
_entry.id   ec142e5d6a0d32dd33891c7161f55467
#
_cell.length_a   1.000
_cell.length_b   1.000
_cell.length_c   1.000
_cell.angle_alpha   90.00
_cell.angle_beta   90.00
_cell.angle_gamma   90.00
#
_symmetry.space_group_name_H-M   'P 1'
#
loop_
_entity.id
_entity.type
_entity.pdbx_description
1 polymer ?
#
loop_
_entity_poly.entity_id
_entity_poly.type
_entity_poly.pdbx_seq_one_letter_code
_entity_poly.pdbx_strand_id
1 'polypeptide(L)'
;MNPDIQNLNLKKTKVYIDVFYYKTALSGIKTYIEELVQGLNKYGRKDDEYIFSHDIEKLKNKQFFINPKYRLVRWTFQLRYLIWKQVILPIKLLSNSADVLICPDYVAPIFSPCRKIVVIHDNLFWKYPFNYPALWRNYFTKLIKLGVSSNCELVTTSKYSKNGLKNIFNNKISYIYQSSERVFYSDKINRSKDYILHIGTFEKRKDLLTLVKAFKLFKDNTRSNLKLV
;
A
#
# COMPACT_ATOMS: atom_id res chain seq x y z
N MET A 1 34.70 -0.06 15.48
CA MET A 1 34.25 -0.14 14.07
C MET A 1 35.17 -1.11 13.36
N ASN A 2 34.67 -2.24 12.90
CA ASN A 2 35.47 -3.32 12.33
C ASN A 2 35.81 -2.94 10.87
N PRO A 3 37.08 -2.84 10.47
CA PRO A 3 37.49 -2.39 9.14
C PRO A 3 37.20 -3.39 8.01
N ASP A 4 36.74 -4.62 8.32
CA ASP A 4 36.55 -5.70 7.33
C ASP A 4 35.25 -5.66 6.54
N ILE A 5 34.39 -4.62 6.72
CA ILE A 5 33.10 -4.52 6.00
C ILE A 5 33.21 -3.72 4.68
N GLN A 6 34.39 -3.12 4.38
CA GLN A 6 34.51 -2.16 3.28
C GLN A 6 34.78 -2.75 1.88
N ASN A 7 34.95 -4.05 1.70
CA ASN A 7 35.31 -4.64 0.40
C ASN A 7 34.47 -5.84 -0.07
N LEU A 8 33.20 -5.91 0.32
CA LEU A 8 32.26 -6.70 -0.43
C LEU A 8 31.91 -5.93 -1.71
N ASN A 9 32.49 -6.34 -2.84
CA ASN A 9 32.06 -5.96 -4.19
C ASN A 9 30.60 -6.43 -4.37
N LEU A 10 29.66 -5.72 -3.73
CA LEU A 10 28.24 -6.04 -3.80
C LEU A 10 27.79 -5.74 -5.21
N LYS A 11 27.53 -6.79 -5.99
CA LYS A 11 26.98 -6.71 -7.35
C LYS A 11 25.84 -5.67 -7.38
N LYS A 12 25.93 -4.74 -8.33
CA LYS A 12 24.85 -3.78 -8.62
C LYS A 12 23.55 -4.54 -8.85
N THR A 13 22.49 -4.20 -8.07
CA THR A 13 21.19 -4.86 -8.16
C THR A 13 20.21 -3.97 -8.90
N LYS A 14 19.51 -4.52 -9.90
CA LYS A 14 18.45 -3.84 -10.62
C LYS A 14 17.11 -4.11 -9.93
N VAL A 15 16.58 -3.09 -9.28
CA VAL A 15 15.32 -3.16 -8.53
C VAL A 15 14.21 -2.49 -9.34
N TYR A 16 13.24 -3.29 -9.77
CA TYR A 16 12.07 -2.81 -10.51
C TYR A 16 10.90 -2.58 -9.55
N ILE A 17 10.33 -1.37 -9.54
CA ILE A 17 9.23 -0.98 -8.66
C ILE A 17 7.97 -0.77 -9.49
N ASP A 18 6.93 -1.58 -9.23
CA ASP A 18 5.67 -1.45 -9.94
C ASP A 18 4.74 -0.43 -9.27
N VAL A 19 4.66 0.74 -9.84
CA VAL A 19 3.79 1.85 -9.39
C VAL A 19 2.52 2.01 -10.23
N PHE A 20 2.15 1.03 -11.06
CA PHE A 20 0.98 1.11 -11.95
C PHE A 20 -0.32 1.40 -11.19
N TYR A 21 -0.48 0.77 -10.02
CA TYR A 21 -1.69 0.93 -9.21
C TYR A 21 -1.90 2.36 -8.68
N TYR A 22 -0.86 3.18 -8.65
CA TYR A 22 -0.92 4.60 -8.26
C TYR A 22 -2.04 5.37 -8.98
N LYS A 23 -2.32 5.02 -10.26
CA LYS A 23 -3.38 5.65 -11.08
C LYS A 23 -4.76 5.58 -10.45
N THR A 24 -5.02 4.58 -9.61
CA THR A 24 -6.34 4.26 -9.05
C THR A 24 -6.33 3.99 -7.57
N ALA A 25 -5.15 4.01 -6.96
CA ALA A 25 -5.00 3.82 -5.54
C ALA A 25 -5.78 4.89 -4.77
N LEU A 26 -6.48 4.46 -3.73
CA LEU A 26 -7.07 5.34 -2.74
C LEU A 26 -5.98 5.91 -1.82
N SER A 27 -6.30 6.96 -1.08
CA SER A 27 -5.39 7.82 -0.31
C SER A 27 -4.22 7.09 0.37
N GLY A 28 -4.46 6.05 1.16
CA GLY A 28 -3.41 5.38 1.93
C GLY A 28 -2.35 4.68 1.06
N ILE A 29 -2.76 3.87 0.07
CA ILE A 29 -1.81 3.18 -0.82
C ILE A 29 -1.10 4.18 -1.73
N LYS A 30 -1.81 5.22 -2.15
CA LYS A 30 -1.23 6.30 -2.97
C LYS A 30 -0.09 7.00 -2.22
N THR A 31 -0.34 7.42 -0.99
CA THR A 31 0.67 8.04 -0.12
C THR A 31 1.84 7.08 0.13
N TYR A 32 1.55 5.80 0.39
CA TYR A 32 2.61 4.80 0.57
C TYR A 32 3.53 4.68 -0.64
N ILE A 33 2.98 4.64 -1.86
CA ILE A 33 3.77 4.56 -3.09
C ILE A 33 4.61 5.83 -3.28
N GLU A 34 4.05 7.02 -3.00
CA GLU A 34 4.78 8.29 -3.06
C GLU A 34 5.97 8.30 -2.10
N GLU A 35 5.74 7.97 -0.84
CA GLU A 35 6.78 7.93 0.20
C GLU A 35 7.85 6.84 -0.10
N LEU A 36 7.44 5.69 -0.63
CA LEU A 36 8.36 4.64 -1.05
C LEU A 36 9.30 5.14 -2.15
N VAL A 37 8.76 5.78 -3.19
CA VAL A 37 9.56 6.30 -4.31
C VAL A 37 10.49 7.41 -3.84
N GLN A 38 10.01 8.35 -3.03
CA GLN A 38 10.83 9.41 -2.45
C GLN A 38 11.94 8.83 -1.56
N GLY A 39 11.59 7.85 -0.70
CA GLY A 39 12.55 7.18 0.17
C GLY A 39 13.62 6.42 -0.61
N LEU A 40 13.27 5.69 -1.67
CA LEU A 40 14.24 4.99 -2.51
C LEU A 40 15.16 5.96 -3.25
N ASN A 41 14.65 7.06 -3.77
CA ASN A 41 15.45 8.09 -4.44
C ASN A 41 16.42 8.78 -3.48
N LYS A 42 16.04 8.98 -2.21
CA LYS A 42 16.84 9.73 -1.24
C LYS A 42 17.79 8.84 -0.43
N TYR A 43 17.36 7.65 -0.05
CA TYR A 43 18.07 6.75 0.88
C TYR A 43 18.41 5.40 0.28
N GLY A 44 18.03 5.14 -0.97
CA GLY A 44 18.39 3.91 -1.68
C GLY A 44 19.90 3.75 -1.79
N ARG A 45 20.38 2.50 -1.88
CA ARG A 45 21.79 2.25 -2.10
C ARG A 45 22.23 2.87 -3.41
N LYS A 46 23.32 3.63 -3.40
CA LYS A 46 23.86 4.32 -4.59
C LYS A 46 24.32 3.34 -5.69
N ASP A 47 24.72 2.13 -5.30
CA ASP A 47 25.18 1.11 -6.22
C ASP A 47 24.04 0.35 -6.89
N ASP A 48 22.80 0.44 -6.38
CA ASP A 48 21.63 -0.21 -6.96
C ASP A 48 20.96 0.69 -8.00
N GLU A 49 20.32 0.07 -8.98
CA GLU A 49 19.55 0.74 -10.02
C GLU A 49 18.04 0.60 -9.74
N TYR A 50 17.36 1.72 -9.51
CA TYR A 50 15.92 1.74 -9.24
C TYR A 50 15.15 2.12 -10.49
N ILE A 51 14.34 1.19 -11.01
CA ILE A 51 13.52 1.35 -12.23
C ILE A 51 12.05 1.40 -11.82
N PHE A 52 11.40 2.51 -12.03
CA PHE A 52 9.97 2.66 -11.75
C PHE A 52 9.15 2.34 -13.00
N SER A 53 8.08 1.54 -12.85
CA SER A 53 7.21 1.16 -13.97
C SER A 53 6.57 2.36 -14.68
N HIS A 54 6.36 3.45 -13.97
CA HIS A 54 5.79 4.70 -14.46
C HIS A 54 6.38 5.89 -13.71
N ASP A 55 6.37 7.04 -14.36
CA ASP A 55 6.72 8.33 -13.77
C ASP A 55 5.57 8.83 -12.89
N ILE A 56 5.78 8.89 -11.57
CA ILE A 56 4.77 9.30 -10.60
C ILE A 56 4.38 10.77 -10.78
N GLU A 57 5.31 11.65 -11.11
CA GLU A 57 5.00 13.08 -11.29
C GLU A 57 4.05 13.29 -12.48
N LYS A 58 4.27 12.55 -13.57
CA LYS A 58 3.32 12.55 -14.70
C LYS A 58 1.97 11.92 -14.34
N LEU A 59 1.95 10.97 -13.40
CA LEU A 59 0.71 10.36 -12.93
C LEU A 59 -0.08 11.26 -11.98
N LYS A 60 0.58 12.08 -11.15
CA LYS A 60 -0.06 13.08 -10.28
C LYS A 60 -0.89 14.08 -11.08
N ASN A 61 -0.36 14.53 -12.21
CA ASN A 61 -1.01 15.51 -13.08
C ASN A 61 -2.18 14.93 -13.89
N LYS A 62 -2.28 13.60 -14.00
CA LYS A 62 -3.38 12.90 -14.67
C LYS A 62 -4.28 12.25 -13.62
N GLN A 63 -5.16 13.04 -13.01
CA GLN A 63 -6.19 12.50 -12.12
C GLN A 63 -7.20 11.68 -12.93
N PHE A 64 -7.03 10.38 -12.93
CA PHE A 64 -8.06 9.47 -13.42
C PHE A 64 -9.12 9.32 -12.34
N PHE A 65 -10.14 10.17 -12.36
CA PHE A 65 -11.34 9.94 -11.58
C PHE A 65 -12.06 8.71 -12.15
N ILE A 66 -11.82 7.56 -11.58
CA ILE A 66 -12.69 6.42 -11.81
C ILE A 66 -13.98 6.73 -11.08
N ASN A 67 -14.99 7.16 -11.83
CA ASN A 67 -16.32 7.31 -11.25
C ASN A 67 -16.83 5.91 -10.88
N PRO A 68 -16.93 5.57 -9.57
CA PRO A 68 -17.30 4.23 -9.11
C PRO A 68 -18.73 3.84 -9.49
N LYS A 69 -19.50 4.79 -10.01
CA LYS A 69 -20.91 4.62 -10.40
C LYS A 69 -21.08 3.73 -11.65
N TYR A 70 -20.09 3.66 -12.53
CA TYR A 70 -20.20 2.88 -13.78
C TYR A 70 -19.53 1.51 -13.64
N ARG A 71 -20.33 0.45 -13.63
CA ARG A 71 -19.89 -0.95 -13.52
C ARG A 71 -18.91 -1.34 -14.64
N LEU A 72 -19.16 -0.93 -15.86
CA LEU A 72 -18.31 -1.19 -17.03
C LEU A 72 -16.91 -0.56 -16.87
N VAL A 73 -16.81 0.68 -16.39
CA VAL A 73 -15.52 1.37 -16.16
C VAL A 73 -14.69 0.63 -15.13
N ARG A 74 -15.31 0.07 -14.10
CA ARG A 74 -14.59 -0.75 -13.11
C ARG A 74 -14.05 -2.04 -13.73
N TRP A 75 -14.82 -2.70 -14.58
CA TRP A 75 -14.40 -3.93 -15.26
C TRP A 75 -13.24 -3.71 -16.23
N THR A 76 -13.30 -2.68 -17.06
CA THR A 76 -12.20 -2.33 -17.98
C THR A 76 -10.92 -2.03 -17.21
N PHE A 77 -11.05 -1.37 -16.07
CA PHE A 77 -9.91 -1.06 -15.23
C PHE A 77 -9.29 -2.32 -14.60
N GLN A 78 -10.12 -3.22 -14.06
CA GLN A 78 -9.66 -4.50 -13.50
C GLN A 78 -8.97 -5.36 -14.58
N LEU A 79 -9.51 -5.40 -15.79
CA LEU A 79 -8.89 -6.12 -16.90
C LEU A 79 -7.52 -5.52 -17.28
N ARG A 80 -7.44 -4.19 -17.41
CA ARG A 80 -6.16 -3.50 -17.68
C ARG A 80 -5.13 -3.76 -16.58
N TYR A 81 -5.56 -3.75 -15.32
CA TYR A 81 -4.70 -4.06 -14.19
C TYR A 81 -4.20 -5.51 -14.24
N LEU A 82 -5.08 -6.46 -14.56
CA LEU A 82 -4.72 -7.88 -14.68
C LEU A 82 -3.73 -8.10 -15.85
N ILE A 83 -4.00 -7.53 -17.03
CA ILE A 83 -3.10 -7.60 -18.19
C ILE A 83 -1.74 -6.97 -17.85
N TRP A 84 -1.74 -5.82 -17.18
CA TRP A 84 -0.51 -5.20 -16.72
C TRP A 84 0.29 -6.14 -15.82
N LYS A 85 -0.32 -6.64 -14.75
CA LYS A 85 0.35 -7.47 -13.74
C LYS A 85 0.80 -8.82 -14.28
N GLN A 86 0.01 -9.46 -15.15
CA GLN A 86 0.27 -10.86 -15.54
C GLN A 86 0.98 -10.99 -16.90
N VAL A 87 0.97 -9.96 -17.74
CA VAL A 87 1.55 -10.00 -19.08
C VAL A 87 2.63 -8.94 -19.25
N ILE A 88 2.26 -7.65 -19.12
CA ILE A 88 3.16 -6.54 -19.46
C ILE A 88 4.33 -6.46 -18.45
N LEU A 89 4.03 -6.58 -17.15
CA LEU A 89 5.04 -6.48 -16.11
C LEU A 89 6.12 -7.58 -16.21
N PRO A 90 5.79 -8.89 -16.37
CA PRO A 90 6.80 -9.91 -16.61
C PRO A 90 7.69 -9.64 -17.83
N ILE A 91 7.12 -9.17 -18.94
CA ILE A 91 7.88 -8.80 -20.15
C ILE A 91 8.86 -7.66 -19.84
N LYS A 92 8.39 -6.64 -19.10
CA LYS A 92 9.24 -5.50 -18.70
C LYS A 92 10.37 -5.92 -17.74
N LEU A 93 10.12 -6.88 -16.85
CA LEU A 93 11.15 -7.42 -15.97
C LEU A 93 12.26 -8.12 -16.76
N LEU A 94 11.89 -8.92 -17.76
CA LEU A 94 12.83 -9.59 -18.67
C LEU A 94 13.63 -8.55 -19.47
N SER A 95 12.96 -7.60 -20.13
CA SER A 95 13.63 -6.60 -20.98
C SER A 95 14.57 -5.67 -20.21
N ASN A 96 14.32 -5.43 -18.92
CA ASN A 96 15.20 -4.63 -18.06
C ASN A 96 16.22 -5.47 -17.30
N SER A 97 16.20 -6.81 -17.44
CA SER A 97 17.07 -7.72 -16.66
C SER A 97 16.98 -7.44 -15.16
N ALA A 98 15.76 -7.30 -14.63
CA ALA A 98 15.53 -6.98 -13.24
C ALA A 98 15.94 -8.14 -12.32
N ASP A 99 16.67 -7.85 -11.24
CA ASP A 99 17.04 -8.83 -10.22
C ASP A 99 15.95 -8.97 -9.15
N VAL A 100 15.24 -7.87 -8.85
CA VAL A 100 14.20 -7.80 -7.82
C VAL A 100 13.02 -6.99 -8.33
N LEU A 101 11.80 -7.49 -8.08
CA LEU A 101 10.54 -6.78 -8.28
C LEU A 101 9.95 -6.38 -6.93
N ILE A 102 9.58 -5.11 -6.75
CA ILE A 102 8.79 -4.61 -5.62
C ILE A 102 7.37 -4.31 -6.10
N CYS A 103 6.37 -4.97 -5.49
CA CYS A 103 4.95 -4.70 -5.70
C CYS A 103 4.36 -4.07 -4.42
N PRO A 104 4.07 -2.76 -4.40
CA PRO A 104 3.58 -2.07 -3.21
C PRO A 104 2.06 -2.17 -2.98
N ASP A 105 1.33 -2.96 -3.78
CA ASP A 105 -0.12 -2.95 -3.91
C ASP A 105 -0.81 -4.33 -3.81
N TYR A 106 -0.35 -5.20 -2.93
CA TYR A 106 -0.85 -6.57 -2.67
C TYR A 106 -0.58 -7.60 -3.79
N VAL A 107 -0.67 -7.23 -5.07
CA VAL A 107 -0.67 -8.17 -6.18
C VAL A 107 0.66 -8.17 -6.92
N ALA A 108 1.27 -9.34 -7.02
CA ALA A 108 2.43 -9.60 -7.87
C ALA A 108 2.04 -10.46 -9.10
N PRO A 109 2.85 -10.48 -10.15
CA PRO A 109 2.69 -11.42 -11.23
C PRO A 109 2.87 -12.85 -10.71
N ILE A 110 2.08 -13.79 -11.24
CA ILE A 110 2.19 -15.23 -10.92
C ILE A 110 3.55 -15.73 -11.41
N PHE A 111 3.89 -15.41 -12.64
CA PHE A 111 5.21 -15.64 -13.21
C PHE A 111 6.10 -14.41 -13.06
N SER A 112 7.29 -14.57 -12.51
CA SER A 112 8.31 -13.52 -12.45
C SER A 112 9.70 -14.11 -12.71
N PRO A 113 10.49 -13.51 -13.59
CA PRO A 113 11.85 -13.95 -13.86
C PRO A 113 12.83 -13.63 -12.73
N CYS A 114 12.44 -12.81 -11.77
CA CYS A 114 13.26 -12.32 -10.66
C CYS A 114 12.58 -12.52 -9.30
N ARG A 115 13.32 -12.26 -8.22
CA ARG A 115 12.78 -12.30 -6.85
C ARG A 115 11.69 -11.24 -6.67
N LYS A 116 10.66 -11.59 -5.91
CA LYS A 116 9.54 -10.68 -5.60
C LYS A 116 9.56 -10.22 -4.15
N ILE A 117 9.31 -8.95 -3.94
CA ILE A 117 8.97 -8.35 -2.65
C ILE A 117 7.58 -7.77 -2.80
N VAL A 118 6.61 -8.31 -2.05
CA VAL A 118 5.22 -7.88 -2.13
C VAL A 118 4.79 -7.26 -0.82
N VAL A 119 4.25 -6.04 -0.91
CA VAL A 119 3.72 -5.34 0.26
C VAL A 119 2.25 -5.69 0.45
N ILE A 120 1.95 -6.35 1.56
CA ILE A 120 0.59 -6.62 2.00
C ILE A 120 0.32 -5.74 3.22
N HIS A 121 -0.43 -4.66 3.03
CA HIS A 121 -0.63 -3.62 4.05
C HIS A 121 -1.36 -4.14 5.29
N ASP A 122 -2.36 -5.00 5.09
CA ASP A 122 -3.15 -5.60 6.16
C ASP A 122 -3.71 -6.98 5.77
N ASN A 123 -4.35 -7.65 6.72
CA ASN A 123 -4.98 -8.95 6.52
C ASN A 123 -6.52 -8.89 6.54
N LEU A 124 -7.11 -7.72 6.30
CA LEU A 124 -8.56 -7.49 6.48
C LEU A 124 -9.42 -8.36 5.58
N PHE A 125 -8.99 -8.69 4.37
CA PHE A 125 -9.71 -9.57 3.44
C PHE A 125 -9.95 -10.97 4.01
N TRP A 126 -9.05 -11.43 4.87
CA TRP A 126 -9.12 -12.74 5.52
C TRP A 126 -9.76 -12.65 6.90
N LYS A 127 -9.45 -11.58 7.66
CA LYS A 127 -9.94 -11.43 9.03
C LYS A 127 -11.42 -11.01 9.10
N TYR A 128 -11.85 -10.15 8.16
CA TYR A 128 -13.21 -9.62 8.08
C TYR A 128 -13.82 -9.84 6.70
N PRO A 129 -14.03 -11.12 6.31
CA PRO A 129 -14.44 -11.45 4.93
C PRO A 129 -15.80 -10.89 4.56
N PHE A 130 -16.70 -10.70 5.53
CA PHE A 130 -18.06 -10.19 5.29
C PHE A 130 -18.10 -8.68 4.95
N ASN A 131 -17.00 -7.95 5.12
CA ASN A 131 -16.93 -6.55 4.75
C ASN A 131 -16.75 -6.34 3.23
N TYR A 132 -16.58 -7.43 2.48
CA TYR A 132 -16.29 -7.38 1.04
C TYR A 132 -17.24 -8.29 0.24
N PRO A 133 -17.62 -7.90 -1.00
CA PRO A 133 -18.40 -8.79 -1.87
C PRO A 133 -17.66 -10.11 -2.10
N ALA A 134 -18.34 -11.24 -1.84
CA ALA A 134 -17.72 -12.57 -1.80
C ALA A 134 -16.95 -12.93 -3.10
N LEU A 135 -17.57 -12.71 -4.26
CA LEU A 135 -16.95 -13.02 -5.56
C LEU A 135 -15.65 -12.22 -5.77
N TRP A 136 -15.70 -10.91 -5.52
CA TRP A 136 -14.54 -10.05 -5.66
C TRP A 136 -13.43 -10.42 -4.67
N ARG A 137 -13.76 -10.63 -3.41
CA ARG A 137 -12.82 -11.03 -2.38
C ARG A 137 -12.13 -12.35 -2.71
N ASN A 138 -12.90 -13.37 -3.12
CA ASN A 138 -12.35 -14.68 -3.45
C ASN A 138 -11.41 -14.61 -4.65
N TYR A 139 -11.80 -13.87 -5.69
CA TYR A 139 -10.94 -13.58 -6.84
C TYR A 139 -9.64 -12.89 -6.40
N PHE A 140 -9.76 -11.80 -5.64
CA PHE A 140 -8.61 -10.99 -5.25
C PHE A 140 -7.66 -11.72 -4.32
N THR A 141 -8.16 -12.41 -3.30
CA THR A 141 -7.33 -13.20 -2.38
C THR A 141 -6.67 -14.39 -3.06
N LYS A 142 -7.33 -15.02 -4.03
CA LYS A 142 -6.73 -16.08 -4.86
C LYS A 142 -5.60 -15.51 -5.71
N LEU A 143 -5.80 -14.36 -6.34
CA LEU A 143 -4.78 -13.70 -7.14
C LEU A 143 -3.55 -13.33 -6.30
N ILE A 144 -3.74 -12.80 -5.10
CA ILE A 144 -2.64 -12.53 -4.17
C ILE A 144 -1.88 -13.81 -3.84
N LYS A 145 -2.59 -14.88 -3.42
CA LYS A 145 -1.96 -16.16 -3.07
C LYS A 145 -1.13 -16.75 -4.22
N LEU A 146 -1.64 -16.71 -5.43
CA LEU A 146 -0.92 -17.18 -6.62
C LEU A 146 0.31 -16.31 -6.91
N GLY A 147 0.19 -14.99 -6.81
CA GLY A 147 1.30 -14.06 -7.03
C GLY A 147 2.45 -14.21 -6.04
N VAL A 148 2.17 -14.65 -4.80
CA VAL A 148 3.19 -14.82 -3.75
C VAL A 148 3.65 -16.27 -3.56
N SER A 149 3.23 -17.20 -4.43
CA SER A 149 3.45 -18.65 -4.24
C SER A 149 4.92 -19.08 -4.27
N SER A 150 5.79 -18.40 -5.05
CA SER A 150 7.19 -18.80 -5.20
C SER A 150 8.12 -17.59 -5.20
N ASN A 151 9.37 -17.80 -4.75
CA ASN A 151 10.46 -16.80 -4.77
C ASN A 151 10.02 -15.38 -4.36
N CYS A 152 9.19 -15.32 -3.28
CA CYS A 152 8.54 -14.10 -2.83
C CYS A 152 8.76 -13.88 -1.34
N GLU A 153 9.24 -12.70 -0.98
CA GLU A 153 9.21 -12.19 0.40
C GLU A 153 8.04 -11.23 0.56
N LEU A 154 7.37 -11.33 1.71
CA LEU A 154 6.28 -10.42 2.06
C LEU A 154 6.76 -9.34 3.00
N VAL A 155 6.34 -8.13 2.74
CA VAL A 155 6.53 -6.99 3.64
C VAL A 155 5.16 -6.47 4.06
N THR A 156 5.03 -6.10 5.32
CA THR A 156 3.81 -5.48 5.83
C THR A 156 4.12 -4.26 6.69
N THR A 157 3.11 -3.50 7.05
CA THR A 157 3.27 -2.17 7.66
C THR A 157 3.22 -2.17 9.17
N SER A 158 2.97 -3.34 9.81
CA SER A 158 2.92 -3.43 11.27
C SER A 158 3.22 -4.84 11.78
N LYS A 159 3.67 -4.94 13.03
CA LYS A 159 3.84 -6.21 13.74
C LYS A 159 2.52 -7.00 13.84
N TYR A 160 1.42 -6.28 14.03
CA TYR A 160 0.08 -6.89 14.08
C TYR A 160 -0.28 -7.57 12.76
N SER A 161 -0.14 -6.85 11.63
CA SER A 161 -0.40 -7.41 10.29
C SER A 161 0.53 -8.59 9.99
N LYS A 162 1.82 -8.51 10.36
CA LYS A 162 2.76 -9.64 10.23
C LYS A 162 2.24 -10.90 10.92
N ASN A 163 1.78 -10.78 12.17
CA ASN A 163 1.29 -11.93 12.92
C ASN A 163 0.02 -12.53 12.27
N GLY A 164 -0.88 -11.69 11.77
CA GLY A 164 -2.07 -12.16 11.06
C GLY A 164 -1.76 -12.82 9.72
N LEU A 165 -0.77 -12.32 8.98
CA LEU A 165 -0.37 -12.88 7.69
C LEU A 165 0.37 -14.20 7.79
N LYS A 166 1.09 -14.48 8.90
CA LYS A 166 1.74 -15.78 9.16
C LYS A 166 0.78 -16.96 9.16
N ASN A 167 -0.49 -16.73 9.50
CA ASN A 167 -1.53 -17.77 9.48
C ASN A 167 -2.11 -18.02 8.07
N ILE A 168 -1.71 -17.19 7.09
CA ILE A 168 -2.26 -17.19 5.72
C ILE A 168 -1.21 -17.62 4.70
N PHE A 169 0.06 -17.23 4.94
CA PHE A 169 1.19 -17.41 4.05
C PHE A 169 2.37 -18.06 4.77
N ASN A 170 3.03 -19.00 4.10
CA ASN A 170 4.26 -19.66 4.57
C ASN A 170 5.54 -18.91 4.16
N ASN A 171 5.40 -17.79 3.48
CA ASN A 171 6.51 -16.97 3.00
C ASN A 171 7.27 -16.33 4.17
N LYS A 172 8.51 -15.93 3.92
CA LYS A 172 9.22 -15.03 4.84
C LYS A 172 8.48 -13.69 4.88
N ILE A 173 8.06 -13.27 6.09
CA ILE A 173 7.30 -12.03 6.30
C ILE A 173 8.10 -11.09 7.20
N SER A 174 8.41 -9.92 6.68
CA SER A 174 9.00 -8.82 7.42
C SER A 174 7.98 -7.71 7.66
N TYR A 175 8.20 -6.85 8.65
CA TYR A 175 7.39 -5.65 8.82
C TYR A 175 8.27 -4.41 8.87
N ILE A 176 7.79 -3.34 8.27
CA ILE A 176 8.41 -2.02 8.26
C ILE A 176 7.31 -1.02 8.58
N TYR A 177 7.46 -0.29 9.68
CA TYR A 177 6.49 0.75 10.02
C TYR A 177 6.51 1.86 8.98
N GLN A 178 5.32 2.36 8.67
CA GLN A 178 5.19 3.51 7.79
C GLN A 178 5.57 4.79 8.55
N SER A 179 6.24 5.67 7.85
CA SER A 179 6.60 6.99 8.31
C SER A 179 6.36 7.99 7.18
N SER A 180 6.14 9.25 7.50
CA SER A 180 6.09 10.34 6.52
C SER A 180 7.18 11.34 6.84
N GLU A 181 7.90 11.80 5.80
CA GLU A 181 8.84 12.91 5.92
C GLU A 181 8.12 14.27 5.98
N ARG A 182 6.81 14.30 5.65
CA ARG A 182 6.04 15.54 5.70
C ARG A 182 5.87 15.98 7.14
N VAL A 183 6.69 16.94 7.54
CA VAL A 183 6.52 17.59 8.83
C VAL A 183 5.51 18.72 8.66
N PHE A 184 4.37 18.58 9.32
CA PHE A 184 3.37 19.63 9.34
C PHE A 184 3.68 20.57 10.50
N TYR A 185 4.30 21.71 10.21
CA TYR A 185 4.44 22.79 11.18
C TYR A 185 3.20 23.66 11.14
N SER A 186 2.57 23.84 12.28
CA SER A 186 1.58 24.90 12.47
C SER A 186 2.25 26.00 13.27
N ASP A 187 2.53 27.11 12.64
CA ASP A 187 3.09 28.31 13.30
C ASP A 187 2.11 28.94 14.29
N LYS A 188 0.83 28.56 14.20
CA LYS A 188 -0.23 29.04 15.08
C LYS A 188 -1.10 27.87 15.54
N ILE A 189 -0.81 27.35 16.73
CA ILE A 189 -1.77 26.51 17.43
C ILE A 189 -2.90 27.44 17.90
N ASN A 190 -3.92 27.58 17.08
CA ASN A 190 -5.12 28.30 17.48
C ASN A 190 -5.91 27.39 18.46
N ARG A 191 -5.63 27.50 19.75
CA ARG A 191 -6.24 26.70 20.82
C ARG A 191 -7.71 27.05 21.07
N SER A 192 -8.30 27.92 20.26
CA SER A 192 -9.64 28.48 20.52
C SER A 192 -10.82 27.64 19.99
N LYS A 193 -10.58 26.46 19.42
CA LYS A 193 -11.66 25.61 18.92
C LYS A 193 -11.69 24.27 19.65
N ASP A 194 -12.67 24.15 20.54
CA ASP A 194 -12.93 22.92 21.27
C ASP A 194 -13.71 21.93 20.39
N TYR A 195 -12.98 21.01 19.72
CA TYR A 195 -13.61 19.96 18.94
C TYR A 195 -12.80 18.66 18.98
N ILE A 196 -13.50 17.56 18.76
CA ILE A 196 -12.93 16.26 18.47
C ILE A 196 -12.99 16.06 16.95
N LEU A 197 -11.83 15.87 16.30
CA LEU A 197 -11.75 15.68 14.86
C LEU A 197 -11.70 14.19 14.53
N HIS A 198 -12.60 13.75 13.61
CA HIS A 198 -12.50 12.43 12.97
C HIS A 198 -12.22 12.60 11.49
N ILE A 199 -11.14 11.96 11.01
CA ILE A 199 -10.80 11.92 9.59
C ILE A 199 -10.88 10.47 9.10
N GLY A 200 -11.73 10.20 8.11
CA GLY A 200 -11.86 8.86 7.55
C GLY A 200 -12.97 8.73 6.52
N THR A 201 -13.00 7.59 5.85
CA THR A 201 -14.09 7.20 4.96
C THR A 201 -15.27 6.65 5.76
N PHE A 202 -16.49 6.87 5.25
CA PHE A 202 -17.72 6.31 5.84
C PHE A 202 -17.84 4.81 5.52
N GLU A 203 -17.00 4.01 6.16
CA GLU A 203 -16.99 2.55 6.01
C GLU A 203 -17.47 1.89 7.33
N LYS A 204 -18.25 0.78 7.21
CA LYS A 204 -18.75 0.03 8.36
C LYS A 204 -17.65 -0.34 9.37
N ARG A 205 -16.44 -0.70 8.90
CA ARG A 205 -15.29 -1.07 9.74
C ARG A 205 -14.72 0.08 10.58
N LYS A 206 -15.05 1.34 10.24
CA LYS A 206 -14.62 2.53 10.99
C LYS A 206 -15.55 2.86 12.15
N ASP A 207 -16.72 2.20 12.17
CA ASP A 207 -17.70 2.26 13.24
C ASP A 207 -18.06 3.68 13.71
N LEU A 208 -18.29 4.58 12.76
CA LEU A 208 -18.66 5.97 13.03
C LEU A 208 -19.94 6.10 13.84
N LEU A 209 -20.83 5.11 13.72
CA LEU A 209 -22.08 5.12 14.48
C LEU A 209 -21.82 5.02 16.00
N THR A 210 -20.88 4.16 16.39
CA THR A 210 -20.47 4.03 17.80
C THR A 210 -19.78 5.32 18.27
N LEU A 211 -18.93 5.94 17.44
CA LEU A 211 -18.33 7.24 17.77
C LEU A 211 -19.40 8.31 18.03
N VAL A 212 -20.39 8.45 17.15
CA VAL A 212 -21.48 9.45 17.30
C VAL A 212 -22.31 9.18 18.55
N LYS A 213 -22.66 7.90 18.81
CA LYS A 213 -23.40 7.51 20.02
C LYS A 213 -22.61 7.81 21.30
N ALA A 214 -21.32 7.47 21.32
CA ALA A 214 -20.44 7.75 22.46
C ALA A 214 -20.30 9.27 22.69
N PHE A 215 -20.15 10.04 21.62
CA PHE A 215 -20.08 11.49 21.74
C PHE A 215 -21.38 12.10 22.25
N LYS A 216 -22.54 11.58 21.82
CA LYS A 216 -23.85 12.00 22.37
C LYS A 216 -23.92 11.74 23.87
N LEU A 217 -23.60 10.52 24.33
CA LEU A 217 -23.58 10.20 25.77
C LEU A 217 -22.63 11.10 26.55
N PHE A 218 -21.45 11.39 25.98
CA PHE A 218 -20.50 12.33 26.59
C PHE A 218 -21.15 13.73 26.75
N LYS A 219 -21.81 14.25 25.71
CA LYS A 219 -22.50 15.56 25.76
C LYS A 219 -23.58 15.59 26.80
N ASP A 220 -24.40 14.53 26.85
CA ASP A 220 -25.53 14.44 27.80
C ASP A 220 -25.02 14.42 29.26
N ASN A 221 -23.91 13.77 29.53
CA ASN A 221 -23.34 13.64 30.88
C ASN A 221 -22.50 14.84 31.32
N THR A 222 -21.90 15.59 30.41
CA THR A 222 -20.90 16.62 30.77
C THR A 222 -21.39 18.04 30.47
N ARG A 223 -22.46 18.22 29.71
CA ARG A 223 -22.92 19.52 29.17
C ARG A 223 -21.80 20.30 28.44
N SER A 224 -20.83 19.59 27.93
CA SER A 224 -19.66 20.16 27.26
C SER A 224 -20.02 20.89 25.96
N ASN A 225 -19.34 21.99 25.66
CA ASN A 225 -19.49 22.72 24.38
C ASN A 225 -18.66 22.13 23.23
N LEU A 226 -17.91 21.04 23.48
CA LEU A 226 -17.15 20.33 22.43
C LEU A 226 -18.02 19.96 21.22
N LYS A 227 -17.44 20.03 20.05
CA LYS A 227 -18.07 19.59 18.79
C LYS A 227 -17.38 18.32 18.27
N LEU A 228 -18.12 17.44 17.61
CA LEU A 228 -17.55 16.37 16.80
C LEU A 228 -17.57 16.83 15.33
N VAL A 229 -16.41 16.81 14.69
CA VAL A 229 -16.17 17.29 13.32
C VAL A 229 -15.58 16.17 12.47
#